data_a7a7651e34d3bcbd8751f96a234d4972
#
_entry.id   a7a7651e34d3bcbd8751f96a234d4972
#
_cell.length_a   1.000
_cell.length_b   1.000
_cell.length_c   1.000
_cell.angle_alpha   90.00
_cell.angle_beta   90.00
_cell.angle_gamma   90.00
#
_symmetry.space_group_name_H-M   'P 1'
#
loop_
_entity.id
_entity.type
_entity.pdbx_description
1 polymer ?
#
loop_
_entity_poly.entity_id
_entity_poly.type
_entity_poly.pdbx_seq_one_letter_code
_entity_poly.pdbx_strand_id
1 'polypeptide(L)'
;MRIEKAKEITGSLSKPSKMPGHAYGLPAKECKTGGKLQKIKGSTCYGCYALKGCYVFKVVQAAQYKRLKAIRHPLWVKAMTMQIANKNTKYFRWHDSGDIQDLKHLAKIFEVARRTPDVQHWLPTREAWTSRWQDRAPANLKLIFSMPMVDQEAAGNWNYTSTVVTDPSKATCPAPKQGNECKSCRACWDKKVKNVAYLAH
;
A
#
# COMPACT_ATOMS: atom_id res chain seq x y z
N MET A 1 -2.16 25.17 -7.53
CA MET A 1 -1.03 24.97 -6.58
C MET A 1 0.18 24.53 -7.40
N ARG A 2 1.38 25.01 -7.09
CA ARG A 2 2.62 24.56 -7.76
C ARG A 2 3.05 23.20 -7.20
N ILE A 3 3.81 22.41 -7.96
CA ILE A 3 4.22 21.05 -7.56
C ILE A 3 5.12 21.04 -6.31
N GLU A 4 5.99 22.03 -6.16
CA GLU A 4 6.86 22.20 -4.97
C GLU A 4 6.00 22.39 -3.72
N LYS A 5 4.96 23.22 -3.79
CA LYS A 5 4.01 23.43 -2.69
C LYS A 5 3.24 22.15 -2.34
N ALA A 6 2.89 21.34 -3.35
CA ALA A 6 2.28 20.04 -3.11
C ALA A 6 3.22 19.10 -2.33
N LYS A 7 4.51 19.06 -2.70
CA LYS A 7 5.55 18.27 -1.98
C LYS A 7 5.80 18.79 -0.55
N GLU A 8 5.74 20.09 -0.33
CA GLU A 8 5.82 20.67 1.03
C GLU A 8 4.69 20.15 1.91
N ILE A 9 3.46 20.17 1.39
CA ILE A 9 2.24 19.77 2.10
C ILE A 9 2.24 18.28 2.42
N THR A 10 2.53 17.40 1.45
CA THR A 10 2.32 15.95 1.62
C THR A 10 3.62 15.19 1.87
N GLY A 11 4.80 15.78 1.67
CA GLY A 11 6.04 15.07 1.42
C GLY A 11 6.09 14.53 -0.01
N SER A 12 7.30 14.20 -0.48
CA SER A 12 7.50 13.66 -1.83
C SER A 12 7.01 12.21 -1.93
N LEU A 13 6.54 11.82 -3.11
CA LEU A 13 6.28 10.42 -3.42
C LEU A 13 7.58 9.62 -3.45
N SER A 14 7.53 8.34 -3.06
CA SER A 14 8.62 7.38 -3.25
C SER A 14 8.51 6.71 -4.61
N LYS A 15 9.65 6.20 -5.11
CA LYS A 15 9.71 5.40 -6.34
C LYS A 15 10.42 4.10 -6.02
N PRO A 16 9.70 3.07 -5.55
CA PRO A 16 10.28 1.76 -5.30
C PRO A 16 10.86 1.18 -6.60
N SER A 17 12.10 0.67 -6.55
CA SER A 17 12.82 0.18 -7.73
C SER A 17 12.23 -1.09 -8.32
N LYS A 18 11.61 -1.93 -7.48
CA LYS A 18 11.15 -3.28 -7.85
C LYS A 18 9.70 -3.36 -8.33
N MET A 19 8.99 -2.23 -8.40
CA MET A 19 7.60 -2.17 -8.85
C MET A 19 7.35 -0.99 -9.79
N PRO A 20 6.33 -1.07 -10.66
CA PRO A 20 5.98 0.05 -11.52
C PRO A 20 5.37 1.20 -10.72
N GLY A 21 5.59 2.43 -11.21
CA GLY A 21 4.98 3.64 -10.66
C GLY A 21 5.60 4.14 -9.36
N HIS A 22 4.81 4.89 -8.62
CA HIS A 22 5.22 5.58 -7.40
C HIS A 22 4.42 5.05 -6.20
N ALA A 23 4.89 5.37 -5.00
CA ALA A 23 4.23 4.97 -3.76
C ALA A 23 4.18 6.12 -2.74
N TYR A 24 3.34 5.95 -1.72
CA TYR A 24 3.24 6.83 -0.56
C TYR A 24 3.29 6.01 0.72
N GLY A 25 4.48 5.78 1.25
CA GLY A 25 4.69 5.01 2.48
C GLY A 25 4.60 5.86 3.74
N LEU A 26 4.12 5.23 4.80
CA LEU A 26 4.04 5.77 6.16
C LEU A 26 4.99 4.97 7.08
N PRO A 27 5.31 5.45 8.29
CA PRO A 27 6.16 4.70 9.20
C PRO A 27 5.47 3.41 9.65
N ALA A 28 6.13 2.26 9.47
CA ALA A 28 5.59 0.96 9.86
C ALA A 28 5.41 0.82 11.39
N LYS A 29 6.14 1.60 12.18
CA LYS A 29 5.98 1.68 13.64
C LYS A 29 4.60 2.21 14.05
N GLU A 30 3.92 2.93 13.17
CA GLU A 30 2.60 3.55 13.39
C GLU A 30 1.46 2.70 12.80
N CYS A 31 1.74 1.47 12.34
CA CYS A 31 0.70 0.52 11.96
C CYS A 31 -0.09 0.10 13.21
N LYS A 32 -1.40 0.22 13.18
CA LYS A 32 -2.26 -0.14 14.33
C LYS A 32 -2.41 -1.66 14.43
N THR A 33 -3.03 -2.28 13.46
CA THR A 33 -3.20 -3.74 13.41
C THR A 33 -1.86 -4.43 13.16
N GLY A 34 -1.06 -3.97 12.19
CA GLY A 34 0.26 -4.52 11.90
C GLY A 34 1.21 -4.45 13.10
N GLY A 35 1.16 -3.38 13.91
CA GLY A 35 1.96 -3.24 15.12
C GLY A 35 1.66 -4.29 16.19
N LYS A 36 0.39 -4.71 16.33
CA LYS A 36 0.00 -5.82 17.21
C LYS A 36 0.50 -7.16 16.65
N LEU A 37 0.36 -7.37 15.35
CA LEU A 37 0.77 -8.59 14.67
C LEU A 37 2.30 -8.79 14.66
N GLN A 38 3.11 -7.73 14.75
CA GLN A 38 4.57 -7.85 14.88
C GLN A 38 5.02 -8.71 16.07
N LYS A 39 4.20 -8.81 17.10
CA LYS A 39 4.46 -9.60 18.32
C LYS A 39 3.99 -11.05 18.21
N ILE A 40 3.29 -11.42 17.14
CA ILE A 40 2.66 -12.73 16.97
C ILE A 40 3.49 -13.54 15.97
N LYS A 41 4.16 -14.60 16.46
CA LYS A 41 4.90 -15.55 15.60
C LYS A 41 3.95 -16.21 14.59
N GLY A 42 4.39 -16.32 13.34
CA GLY A 42 3.57 -16.83 12.23
C GLY A 42 2.65 -15.78 11.59
N SER A 43 2.59 -14.55 12.14
CA SER A 43 1.92 -13.47 11.42
C SER A 43 2.79 -12.95 10.28
N THR A 44 2.16 -12.43 9.25
CA THR A 44 2.84 -11.81 8.11
C THR A 44 3.53 -10.48 8.45
N CYS A 45 3.26 -9.92 9.64
CA CYS A 45 3.94 -8.74 10.17
C CYS A 45 5.07 -9.08 11.14
N TYR A 46 5.21 -10.35 11.56
CA TYR A 46 6.34 -10.80 12.36
C TYR A 46 7.63 -10.67 11.54
N GLY A 47 8.58 -9.89 12.03
CA GLY A 47 9.80 -9.61 11.27
C GLY A 47 9.62 -8.68 10.07
N CYS A 48 8.63 -7.80 10.11
CA CYS A 48 8.25 -6.86 9.06
C CYS A 48 9.45 -6.20 8.36
N TYR A 49 9.52 -6.33 7.03
CA TYR A 49 10.59 -5.76 6.21
C TYR A 49 10.70 -4.24 6.34
N ALA A 50 9.58 -3.55 6.58
CA ALA A 50 9.55 -2.10 6.74
C ALA A 50 10.10 -1.59 8.09
N LEU A 51 10.62 -2.50 8.93
CA LEU A 51 11.38 -2.20 10.15
C LEU A 51 12.86 -2.55 10.01
N LYS A 52 13.33 -2.87 8.80
CA LYS A 52 14.69 -3.32 8.49
C LYS A 52 15.24 -2.58 7.25
N GLY A 53 16.50 -2.84 6.93
CA GLY A 53 17.15 -2.33 5.71
C GLY A 53 17.03 -0.81 5.57
N CYS A 54 16.75 -0.33 4.36
CA CYS A 54 16.68 1.12 4.09
C CYS A 54 15.56 1.85 4.85
N TYR A 55 14.54 1.14 5.33
CA TYR A 55 13.45 1.76 6.09
C TYR A 55 13.86 2.27 7.47
N VAL A 56 15.01 1.83 8.01
CA VAL A 56 15.55 2.33 9.30
C VAL A 56 16.49 3.53 9.12
N PHE A 57 16.82 3.93 7.91
CA PHE A 57 17.62 5.13 7.67
C PHE A 57 16.88 6.37 8.16
N LYS A 58 17.57 7.24 8.90
CA LYS A 58 16.99 8.46 9.49
C LYS A 58 16.25 9.32 8.46
N VAL A 59 16.81 9.49 7.25
CA VAL A 59 16.18 10.28 6.18
C VAL A 59 14.87 9.65 5.68
N VAL A 60 14.80 8.33 5.60
CA VAL A 60 13.59 7.61 5.19
C VAL A 60 12.53 7.72 6.28
N GLN A 61 12.88 7.51 7.53
CA GLN A 61 11.97 7.67 8.67
C GLN A 61 11.43 9.10 8.76
N ALA A 62 12.30 10.12 8.66
CA ALA A 62 11.88 11.51 8.66
C ALA A 62 10.85 11.81 7.55
N ALA A 63 11.08 11.30 6.34
CA ALA A 63 10.15 11.45 5.23
C ALA A 63 8.80 10.75 5.50
N GLN A 64 8.82 9.56 6.10
CA GLN A 64 7.61 8.81 6.46
C GLN A 64 6.80 9.52 7.56
N TYR A 65 7.44 10.03 8.61
CA TYR A 65 6.77 10.79 9.67
C TYR A 65 6.23 12.13 9.16
N LYS A 66 6.93 12.81 8.26
CA LYS A 66 6.41 13.99 7.57
C LYS A 66 5.11 13.66 6.83
N ARG A 67 5.08 12.54 6.08
CA ARG A 67 3.88 12.06 5.37
C ARG A 67 2.73 11.72 6.32
N LEU A 68 3.02 11.06 7.43
CA LEU A 68 2.01 10.73 8.44
C LEU A 68 1.36 11.99 9.01
N LYS A 69 2.15 13.00 9.40
CA LYS A 69 1.63 14.30 9.86
C LYS A 69 0.80 14.99 8.77
N ALA A 70 1.28 14.89 7.53
CA ALA A 70 0.66 15.55 6.38
C ALA A 70 -0.78 15.06 6.08
N ILE A 71 -1.15 13.83 6.41
CA ILE A 71 -2.50 13.29 6.19
C ILE A 71 -3.59 14.21 6.79
N ARG A 72 -3.27 14.90 7.88
CA ARG A 72 -4.20 15.82 8.57
C ARG A 72 -4.36 17.16 7.87
N HIS A 73 -3.46 17.51 6.95
CA HIS A 73 -3.51 18.80 6.27
C HIS A 73 -4.78 18.93 5.40
N PRO A 74 -5.50 20.08 5.43
CA PRO A 74 -6.76 20.25 4.68
C PRO A 74 -6.57 20.15 3.17
N LEU A 75 -5.43 20.59 2.65
CA LEU A 75 -5.10 20.52 1.22
C LEU A 75 -4.43 19.22 0.79
N TRP A 76 -4.36 18.19 1.66
CA TRP A 76 -3.65 16.95 1.37
C TRP A 76 -4.17 16.25 0.11
N VAL A 77 -5.50 16.14 -0.05
CA VAL A 77 -6.11 15.53 -1.25
C VAL A 77 -5.68 16.27 -2.51
N LYS A 78 -5.82 17.60 -2.54
CA LYS A 78 -5.43 18.42 -3.70
C LYS A 78 -3.93 18.26 -4.03
N ALA A 79 -3.09 18.23 -3.00
CA ALA A 79 -1.64 18.11 -3.15
C ALA A 79 -1.23 16.70 -3.63
N MET A 80 -1.84 15.63 -3.10
CA MET A 80 -1.61 14.26 -3.55
C MET A 80 -2.06 14.04 -4.99
N THR A 81 -3.26 14.49 -5.35
CA THR A 81 -3.78 14.44 -6.73
C THR A 81 -2.78 15.09 -7.70
N MET A 82 -2.31 16.29 -7.37
CA MET A 82 -1.35 17.00 -8.21
C MET A 82 -0.02 16.25 -8.35
N GLN A 83 0.52 15.71 -7.25
CA GLN A 83 1.79 14.96 -7.32
C GLN A 83 1.66 13.70 -8.16
N ILE A 84 0.56 12.95 -8.02
CA ILE A 84 0.32 11.70 -8.77
C ILE A 84 0.14 12.02 -10.26
N ALA A 85 -0.70 12.99 -10.60
CA ALA A 85 -0.92 13.42 -11.97
C ALA A 85 0.38 13.90 -12.65
N ASN A 86 1.21 14.66 -11.93
CA ASN A 86 2.49 15.17 -12.46
C ASN A 86 3.52 14.06 -12.75
N LYS A 87 3.32 12.84 -12.22
CA LYS A 87 4.26 11.72 -12.46
C LYS A 87 4.02 10.98 -13.77
N ASN A 88 2.92 11.27 -14.46
CA ASN A 88 2.54 10.58 -15.69
C ASN A 88 2.69 9.05 -15.57
N THR A 89 2.21 8.49 -14.47
CA THR A 89 2.30 7.06 -14.16
C THR A 89 0.93 6.40 -14.27
N LYS A 90 0.89 5.19 -14.83
CA LYS A 90 -0.35 4.39 -14.88
C LYS A 90 -0.65 3.65 -13.59
N TYR A 91 0.34 3.53 -12.68
CA TYR A 91 0.24 2.71 -11.47
C TYR A 91 0.70 3.47 -10.26
N PHE A 92 -0.06 3.35 -9.16
CA PHE A 92 0.27 3.94 -7.87
C PHE A 92 0.02 2.94 -6.74
N ARG A 93 0.95 2.85 -5.77
CA ARG A 93 0.79 2.02 -4.57
C ARG A 93 0.66 2.89 -3.33
N TRP A 94 -0.39 2.66 -2.58
CA TRP A 94 -0.50 3.17 -1.22
C TRP A 94 0.24 2.24 -0.27
N HIS A 95 0.93 2.80 0.71
CA HIS A 95 1.54 2.07 1.82
C HIS A 95 2.51 0.96 1.38
N ASP A 96 3.58 1.31 0.66
CA ASP A 96 4.75 0.43 0.53
C ASP A 96 5.38 0.13 1.90
N SER A 97 5.12 0.98 2.89
CA SER A 97 5.27 0.77 4.33
C SER A 97 4.16 1.51 5.08
N GLY A 98 3.84 1.07 6.29
CA GLY A 98 2.73 1.63 7.06
C GLY A 98 1.37 1.10 6.61
N ASP A 99 0.29 1.66 7.14
CA ASP A 99 -1.09 1.27 6.82
C ASP A 99 -2.06 2.45 6.99
N ILE A 100 -3.34 2.24 6.62
CA ILE A 100 -4.43 3.21 6.79
C ILE A 100 -4.56 3.60 8.26
N GLN A 101 -4.63 4.90 8.54
CA GLN A 101 -4.64 5.39 9.91
C GLN A 101 -6.04 5.48 10.53
N ASP A 102 -7.04 5.83 9.74
CA ASP A 102 -8.44 5.93 10.16
C ASP A 102 -9.37 6.09 8.94
N LEU A 103 -10.67 6.17 9.21
CA LEU A 103 -11.69 6.35 8.16
C LEU A 103 -11.52 7.66 7.39
N LYS A 104 -11.09 8.75 8.04
CA LYS A 104 -10.85 10.03 7.36
C LYS A 104 -9.68 9.91 6.37
N HIS A 105 -8.64 9.14 6.72
CA HIS A 105 -7.53 8.85 5.81
C HIS A 105 -7.99 7.99 4.63
N LEU A 106 -8.77 6.92 4.86
CA LEU A 106 -9.33 6.09 3.79
C LEU A 106 -10.20 6.91 2.82
N ALA A 107 -11.09 7.76 3.35
CA ALA A 107 -11.93 8.64 2.53
C ALA A 107 -11.10 9.60 1.65
N LYS A 108 -10.02 10.17 2.20
CA LYS A 108 -9.07 11.00 1.44
C LYS A 108 -8.35 10.22 0.34
N ILE A 109 -7.94 8.97 0.59
CA ILE A 109 -7.34 8.08 -0.42
C ILE A 109 -8.34 7.82 -1.56
N PHE A 110 -9.59 7.51 -1.23
CA PHE A 110 -10.65 7.31 -2.23
C PHE A 110 -10.85 8.56 -3.08
N GLU A 111 -10.86 9.74 -2.46
CA GLU A 111 -11.03 10.99 -3.19
C GLU A 111 -9.84 11.29 -4.12
N VAL A 112 -8.60 11.01 -3.70
CA VAL A 112 -7.42 11.11 -4.57
C VAL A 112 -7.56 10.18 -5.76
N ALA A 113 -7.98 8.94 -5.56
CA ALA A 113 -8.16 7.97 -6.64
C ALA A 113 -9.22 8.45 -7.66
N ARG A 114 -10.37 8.97 -7.19
CA ARG A 114 -11.40 9.56 -8.09
C ARG A 114 -10.86 10.72 -8.92
N ARG A 115 -9.97 11.53 -8.36
CA ARG A 115 -9.36 12.69 -9.03
C ARG A 115 -8.18 12.34 -9.94
N THR A 116 -7.78 11.08 -9.98
CA THR A 116 -6.73 10.55 -10.87
C THR A 116 -7.24 9.31 -11.61
N PRO A 117 -8.30 9.46 -12.47
CA PRO A 117 -9.03 8.33 -13.06
C PRO A 117 -8.15 7.45 -13.96
N ASP A 118 -7.13 8.03 -14.59
CA ASP A 118 -6.20 7.32 -15.49
C ASP A 118 -5.11 6.52 -14.76
N VAL A 119 -5.07 6.61 -13.43
CA VAL A 119 -4.08 5.91 -12.59
C VAL A 119 -4.76 4.74 -11.89
N GLN A 120 -4.19 3.54 -12.01
CA GLN A 120 -4.62 2.37 -11.25
C GLN A 120 -3.96 2.39 -9.87
N HIS A 121 -4.78 2.39 -8.82
CA HIS A 121 -4.33 2.43 -7.44
C HIS A 121 -4.39 1.06 -6.78
N TRP A 122 -3.33 0.69 -6.09
CA TRP A 122 -3.26 -0.49 -5.21
C TRP A 122 -3.17 -0.03 -3.75
N LEU A 123 -4.14 -0.46 -2.94
CA LEU A 123 -4.22 -0.14 -1.52
C LEU A 123 -4.25 -1.43 -0.70
N PRO A 124 -3.10 -1.98 -0.29
CA PRO A 124 -3.04 -3.09 0.66
C PRO A 124 -3.31 -2.58 2.07
N THR A 125 -4.02 -3.37 2.88
CA THR A 125 -4.29 -3.03 4.29
C THR A 125 -4.46 -4.27 5.16
N ARG A 126 -4.15 -4.16 6.43
CA ARG A 126 -4.47 -5.12 7.51
C ARG A 126 -5.65 -4.66 8.36
N GLU A 127 -6.18 -3.49 8.09
CA GLU A 127 -7.25 -2.88 8.87
C GLU A 127 -8.60 -3.50 8.47
N ALA A 128 -9.04 -4.54 9.18
CA ALA A 128 -10.24 -5.32 8.86
C ALA A 128 -11.53 -4.48 8.82
N TRP A 129 -11.60 -3.39 9.57
CA TRP A 129 -12.76 -2.47 9.55
C TRP A 129 -13.02 -1.85 8.17
N THR A 130 -12.04 -1.86 7.27
CA THR A 130 -12.18 -1.32 5.91
C THR A 130 -13.08 -2.19 5.02
N SER A 131 -13.42 -3.43 5.44
CA SER A 131 -14.36 -4.31 4.74
C SER A 131 -15.71 -3.63 4.43
N ARG A 132 -16.22 -2.83 5.36
CA ARG A 132 -17.47 -2.07 5.21
C ARG A 132 -17.43 -1.01 4.10
N TRP A 133 -16.24 -0.75 3.56
CA TRP A 133 -15.99 0.31 2.57
C TRP A 133 -15.51 -0.23 1.23
N GLN A 134 -15.32 -1.55 1.11
CA GLN A 134 -14.74 -2.15 -0.10
C GLN A 134 -15.59 -1.88 -1.36
N ASP A 135 -16.93 -1.91 -1.23
CA ASP A 135 -17.84 -1.66 -2.36
C ASP A 135 -17.97 -0.17 -2.73
N ARG A 136 -17.46 0.71 -1.86
CA ARG A 136 -17.37 2.17 -2.10
C ARG A 136 -16.02 2.59 -2.68
N ALA A 137 -15.10 1.65 -2.87
CA ALA A 137 -13.79 1.92 -3.45
C ALA A 137 -13.96 2.39 -4.91
N PRO A 138 -13.25 3.44 -5.33
CA PRO A 138 -13.28 3.92 -6.72
C PRO A 138 -12.95 2.82 -7.72
N ALA A 139 -13.50 2.95 -8.96
CA ALA A 139 -13.31 1.95 -10.00
C ALA A 139 -11.84 1.67 -10.32
N ASN A 140 -10.99 2.68 -10.23
CA ASN A 140 -9.54 2.59 -10.44
C ASN A 140 -8.73 2.28 -9.19
N LEU A 141 -9.35 1.93 -8.05
CA LEU A 141 -8.66 1.56 -6.81
C LEU A 141 -8.99 0.12 -6.42
N LYS A 142 -7.97 -0.71 -6.25
CA LYS A 142 -8.04 -2.06 -5.71
C LYS A 142 -7.66 -2.04 -4.24
N LEU A 143 -8.68 -2.10 -3.35
CA LEU A 143 -8.50 -2.26 -1.91
C LEU A 143 -8.30 -3.74 -1.61
N ILE A 144 -7.13 -4.12 -1.11
CA ILE A 144 -6.74 -5.51 -0.86
C ILE A 144 -6.59 -5.72 0.65
N PHE A 145 -7.36 -6.66 1.19
CA PHE A 145 -7.11 -7.12 2.56
C PHE A 145 -5.97 -8.14 2.56
N SER A 146 -4.91 -7.78 3.24
CA SER A 146 -3.74 -8.64 3.39
C SER A 146 -3.94 -9.57 4.59
N MET A 147 -4.06 -10.88 4.35
CA MET A 147 -4.32 -11.87 5.39
C MET A 147 -3.26 -11.82 6.50
N PRO A 148 -3.69 -11.83 7.78
CA PRO A 148 -2.78 -11.55 8.89
C PRO A 148 -1.77 -12.66 9.18
N MET A 149 -2.09 -13.93 8.90
CA MET A 149 -1.22 -15.06 9.21
C MET A 149 -0.61 -15.66 7.94
N VAL A 150 0.58 -16.22 8.07
CA VAL A 150 1.23 -17.02 7.02
C VAL A 150 0.43 -18.31 6.85
N ASP A 151 0.31 -18.80 5.62
CA ASP A 151 -0.48 -19.97 5.20
C ASP A 151 -1.99 -19.89 5.54
N GLN A 152 -2.48 -18.71 5.88
CA GLN A 152 -3.91 -18.49 6.07
C GLN A 152 -4.62 -18.38 4.71
N GLU A 153 -5.76 -19.02 4.61
CA GLU A 153 -6.64 -18.93 3.42
C GLU A 153 -7.20 -17.53 3.23
N ALA A 154 -7.53 -17.22 1.98
CA ALA A 154 -8.15 -15.96 1.61
C ALA A 154 -9.56 -15.83 2.23
N ALA A 155 -9.87 -14.71 2.84
CA ALA A 155 -11.18 -14.47 3.44
C ALA A 155 -12.25 -14.26 2.36
N GLY A 156 -13.30 -15.09 2.38
CA GLY A 156 -14.37 -15.08 1.36
C GLY A 156 -15.28 -13.84 1.37
N ASN A 157 -15.28 -13.07 2.47
CA ASN A 157 -16.09 -11.85 2.60
C ASN A 157 -15.37 -10.59 2.09
N TRP A 158 -14.23 -10.74 1.43
CA TRP A 158 -13.48 -9.64 0.81
C TRP A 158 -13.48 -9.74 -0.71
N ASN A 159 -13.66 -8.60 -1.38
CA ASN A 159 -13.58 -8.53 -2.83
C ASN A 159 -12.20 -8.88 -3.36
N TYR A 160 -11.17 -8.46 -2.63
CA TYR A 160 -9.76 -8.70 -2.98
C TYR A 160 -8.93 -8.98 -1.73
N THR A 161 -8.10 -10.01 -1.81
CA THR A 161 -7.20 -10.43 -0.73
C THR A 161 -5.76 -10.57 -1.20
N SER A 162 -4.84 -10.61 -0.26
CA SER A 162 -3.51 -11.17 -0.48
C SER A 162 -3.13 -12.10 0.67
N THR A 163 -2.47 -13.19 0.33
CA THR A 163 -1.98 -14.22 1.26
C THR A 163 -0.47 -14.29 1.21
N VAL A 164 0.14 -14.83 2.27
CA VAL A 164 1.56 -15.20 2.28
C VAL A 164 1.61 -16.70 2.50
N VAL A 165 2.31 -17.41 1.63
CA VAL A 165 2.38 -18.88 1.62
C VAL A 165 3.83 -19.35 1.76
N THR A 166 4.05 -20.43 2.50
CA THR A 166 5.37 -21.08 2.62
C THR A 166 5.64 -22.03 1.47
N ASP A 167 4.61 -22.64 0.89
CA ASP A 167 4.69 -23.52 -0.26
C ASP A 167 4.85 -22.71 -1.57
N PRO A 168 5.99 -22.83 -2.27
CA PRO A 168 6.23 -22.11 -3.53
C PRO A 168 5.24 -22.45 -4.64
N SER A 169 4.63 -23.65 -4.61
CA SER A 169 3.65 -24.08 -5.63
C SER A 169 2.34 -23.30 -5.54
N LYS A 170 2.01 -22.77 -4.35
CA LYS A 170 0.81 -21.96 -4.08
C LYS A 170 1.03 -20.46 -4.33
N ALA A 171 2.28 -20.03 -4.52
CA ALA A 171 2.58 -18.62 -4.76
C ALA A 171 2.19 -18.20 -6.19
N THR A 172 1.36 -17.17 -6.29
CA THR A 172 0.92 -16.60 -7.58
C THR A 172 1.70 -15.36 -7.99
N CYS A 173 2.43 -14.72 -7.04
CA CYS A 173 3.30 -13.60 -7.34
C CYS A 173 4.59 -14.08 -8.01
N PRO A 174 4.91 -13.67 -9.26
CA PRO A 174 6.10 -14.14 -9.96
C PRO A 174 7.40 -13.45 -9.51
N ALA A 175 7.32 -12.39 -8.70
CA ALA A 175 8.47 -11.57 -8.34
C ALA A 175 9.68 -12.36 -7.80
N PRO A 176 9.56 -13.38 -6.93
CA PRO A 176 10.70 -14.14 -6.44
C PRO A 176 11.48 -14.84 -7.56
N LYS A 177 10.79 -15.27 -8.62
CA LYS A 177 11.41 -15.96 -9.79
C LYS A 177 12.00 -14.99 -10.82
N GLN A 178 11.87 -13.68 -10.62
CA GLN A 178 12.30 -12.66 -11.58
C GLN A 178 13.06 -11.50 -10.92
N GLY A 179 13.94 -11.83 -9.97
CA GLY A 179 14.81 -10.87 -9.29
C GLY A 179 14.07 -10.01 -8.25
N ASN A 180 12.97 -10.50 -7.70
CA ASN A 180 12.06 -9.77 -6.80
C ASN A 180 11.43 -8.51 -7.43
N GLU A 181 11.27 -8.50 -8.75
CA GLU A 181 10.70 -7.39 -9.50
C GLU A 181 9.33 -7.74 -10.09
N CYS A 182 8.44 -6.74 -10.19
CA CYS A 182 7.14 -6.95 -10.81
C CYS A 182 7.19 -7.15 -12.34
N LYS A 183 8.23 -6.65 -13.00
CA LYS A 183 8.37 -6.65 -14.48
C LYS A 183 7.03 -6.33 -15.17
N SER A 184 6.51 -7.23 -16.02
CA SER A 184 5.21 -7.07 -16.70
C SER A 184 3.99 -7.41 -15.86
N CYS A 185 4.16 -8.08 -14.69
CA CYS A 185 3.03 -8.44 -13.82
C CYS A 185 2.35 -7.22 -13.21
N ARG A 186 1.01 -7.21 -13.24
CA ARG A 186 0.16 -6.14 -12.67
C ARG A 186 -0.95 -6.68 -11.78
N ALA A 187 -0.86 -7.92 -11.30
CA ALA A 187 -1.89 -8.61 -10.51
C ALA A 187 -2.37 -7.80 -9.28
N CYS A 188 -1.48 -7.04 -8.64
CA CYS A 188 -1.82 -6.20 -7.48
C CYS A 188 -2.75 -5.02 -7.84
N TRP A 189 -2.81 -4.60 -9.10
CA TRP A 189 -3.70 -3.54 -9.61
C TRP A 189 -4.89 -4.10 -10.40
N ASP A 190 -4.78 -5.34 -10.93
CA ASP A 190 -5.81 -5.95 -11.76
C ASP A 190 -6.97 -6.47 -10.91
N LYS A 191 -8.15 -5.90 -11.08
CA LYS A 191 -9.38 -6.31 -10.38
C LYS A 191 -9.94 -7.67 -10.81
N LYS A 192 -9.44 -8.27 -11.90
CA LYS A 192 -9.78 -9.65 -12.28
C LYS A 192 -9.12 -10.67 -11.35
N VAL A 193 -7.98 -10.31 -10.75
CA VAL A 193 -7.25 -11.15 -9.80
C VAL A 193 -7.84 -10.95 -8.40
N LYS A 194 -8.50 -11.97 -7.84
CA LYS A 194 -9.16 -11.89 -6.53
C LYS A 194 -8.19 -12.02 -5.37
N ASN A 195 -7.20 -12.92 -5.48
CA ASN A 195 -6.16 -13.11 -4.47
C ASN A 195 -4.77 -13.09 -5.10
N VAL A 196 -3.81 -12.47 -4.43
CA VAL A 196 -2.38 -12.53 -4.77
C VAL A 196 -1.66 -13.25 -3.64
N ALA A 197 -1.11 -14.43 -3.92
CA ALA A 197 -0.32 -15.19 -2.96
C ALA A 197 1.17 -14.86 -3.12
N TYR A 198 1.77 -14.33 -2.08
CA TYR A 198 3.19 -14.02 -2.00
C TYR A 198 3.94 -15.17 -1.33
N LEU A 199 5.13 -15.51 -1.82
CA LEU A 199 6.01 -16.44 -1.14
C LEU A 199 6.57 -15.80 0.14
N ALA A 200 6.58 -16.54 1.25
CA ALA A 200 7.22 -16.13 2.49
C ALA A 200 8.75 -16.01 2.32
N HIS A 201 9.40 -15.03 2.92
CA HIS A 201 10.85 -14.79 2.95
C HIS A 201 11.32 -14.23 4.27
#